data_61942c5317f1087cbbb42fa8e3e16939
#
_entry.id   61942c5317f1087cbbb42fa8e3e16939
#
_cell.length_a   1.000
_cell.length_b   1.000
_cell.length_c   1.000
_cell.angle_alpha   90.00
_cell.angle_beta   90.00
_cell.angle_gamma   90.00
#
_symmetry.space_group_name_H-M   'P 1'
#
loop_
_entity.id
_entity.type
_entity.pdbx_description
1 polymer ?
#
loop_
_entity_poly.entity_id
_entity_poly.type
_entity_poly.pdbx_seq_one_letter_code
_entity_poly.pdbx_strand_id
1 'polypeptide(L)'
;MITVKRIDEKDWDAFTVESLFDEIKATKGQTTGQLINGDDVPYIAAAKTNNGFAYMCSAKEHPEWVSNGNTIVFVQLGDGAAGLAHYIPMDFIGMNGKTASGYNAKLSENSGVFIARCLSSNKAIFSHGHSWTGRRLLSTKTMLPINDDGEPDYDYMSKYTQKKRESLLIKYQEYARKRVVDLGENSEIPKMDQKNWDAFLISDIFNICFIFGK
;
A
#
# COMPACT_ATOMS: atom_id res chain seq x y z
N MET A 1 -15.28 24.79 -4.57
CA MET A 1 -14.35 24.10 -3.65
C MET A 1 -15.19 23.25 -2.71
N ILE A 2 -15.07 21.94 -2.72
CA ILE A 2 -15.87 21.06 -1.86
C ILE A 2 -15.39 21.23 -0.42
N THR A 3 -16.25 21.78 0.45
CA THR A 3 -15.94 21.92 1.87
C THR A 3 -16.12 20.56 2.54
N VAL A 4 -15.02 19.93 2.93
CA VAL A 4 -15.03 18.68 3.70
C VAL A 4 -14.85 19.03 5.17
N LYS A 5 -15.70 18.55 6.06
CA LYS A 5 -15.52 18.68 7.53
C LYS A 5 -14.13 18.23 7.94
N ARG A 6 -13.59 18.81 8.99
CA ARG A 6 -12.32 18.35 9.55
C ARG A 6 -12.50 16.96 10.16
N ILE A 7 -11.43 16.20 10.26
CA ILE A 7 -11.47 14.81 10.77
C ILE A 7 -11.87 14.74 12.24
N ASP A 8 -11.56 15.79 13.01
CA ASP A 8 -11.90 15.97 14.41
C ASP A 8 -13.34 16.51 14.65
N GLU A 9 -14.02 16.93 13.58
CA GLU A 9 -15.42 17.40 13.61
C GLU A 9 -16.42 16.33 13.14
N LYS A 10 -15.91 15.13 12.80
CA LYS A 10 -16.72 14.01 12.32
C LYS A 10 -17.00 13.03 13.46
N ASP A 11 -18.20 12.49 13.49
CA ASP A 11 -18.54 11.41 14.39
C ASP A 11 -17.95 10.09 13.89
N TRP A 12 -17.54 9.23 14.82
CA TRP A 12 -16.86 7.97 14.55
C TRP A 12 -17.51 6.84 15.32
N ASP A 13 -17.56 5.65 14.71
CA ASP A 13 -17.97 4.43 15.39
C ASP A 13 -17.05 3.25 15.04
N ALA A 14 -17.18 2.17 15.82
CA ALA A 14 -16.34 0.99 15.72
C ALA A 14 -17.02 -0.10 14.88
N PHE A 15 -16.42 -0.45 13.75
CA PHE A 15 -16.91 -1.49 12.84
C PHE A 15 -15.99 -2.71 12.85
N THR A 16 -16.57 -3.91 12.83
CA THR A 16 -15.79 -5.13 12.66
C THR A 16 -15.42 -5.33 11.20
N VAL A 17 -14.31 -6.02 10.95
CA VAL A 17 -13.94 -6.39 9.57
C VAL A 17 -15.07 -7.17 8.90
N GLU A 18 -15.73 -8.09 9.61
CA GLU A 18 -16.87 -8.86 9.11
C GLU A 18 -18.03 -7.96 8.64
N SER A 19 -18.33 -6.86 9.34
CA SER A 19 -19.41 -5.95 8.97
C SER A 19 -19.05 -5.00 7.82
N LEU A 20 -17.75 -4.82 7.52
CA LEU A 20 -17.27 -3.88 6.49
C LEU A 20 -17.15 -4.51 5.10
N PHE A 21 -17.13 -5.84 5.00
CA PHE A 21 -16.85 -6.52 3.73
C PHE A 21 -17.94 -7.54 3.41
N ASP A 22 -18.46 -7.48 2.18
CA ASP A 22 -19.46 -8.42 1.66
C ASP A 22 -18.85 -9.82 1.53
N GLU A 23 -17.55 -9.89 1.24
CA GLU A 23 -16.81 -11.11 1.03
C GLU A 23 -15.34 -10.96 1.45
N ILE A 24 -14.79 -11.99 2.10
CA ILE A 24 -13.36 -12.09 2.41
C ILE A 24 -12.85 -13.43 1.88
N LYS A 25 -11.86 -13.36 0.97
CA LYS A 25 -11.24 -14.53 0.31
C LYS A 25 -9.74 -14.60 0.60
N ALA A 26 -9.22 -15.80 0.84
CA ALA A 26 -7.78 -16.02 0.78
C ALA A 26 -7.26 -15.77 -0.64
N THR A 27 -6.09 -15.14 -0.77
CA THR A 27 -5.43 -15.01 -2.07
C THR A 27 -4.84 -16.35 -2.51
N LYS A 28 -4.77 -16.59 -3.81
CA LYS A 28 -4.44 -17.92 -4.35
C LYS A 28 -3.02 -18.05 -4.93
N GLY A 29 -2.26 -16.96 -4.99
CA GLY A 29 -0.91 -16.99 -5.57
C GLY A 29 0.06 -17.81 -4.75
N GLN A 30 1.23 -18.06 -5.33
CA GLN A 30 2.30 -18.84 -4.72
C GLN A 30 3.34 -17.95 -4.03
N THR A 31 4.39 -18.54 -3.50
CA THR A 31 5.55 -17.81 -3.00
C THR A 31 6.40 -17.30 -4.16
N THR A 32 7.21 -16.29 -3.90
CA THR A 32 7.99 -15.55 -4.91
C THR A 32 8.81 -16.40 -5.87
N GLY A 33 9.29 -17.58 -5.46
CA GLY A 33 10.11 -18.46 -6.32
C GLY A 33 9.34 -19.26 -7.39
N GLN A 34 8.00 -19.19 -7.39
CA GLN A 34 7.15 -19.95 -8.31
C GLN A 34 6.42 -19.06 -9.32
N LEU A 35 6.62 -17.75 -9.25
CA LEU A 35 5.98 -16.79 -10.11
C LEU A 35 6.88 -16.46 -11.29
N ILE A 36 6.28 -16.39 -12.47
CA ILE A 36 6.97 -16.02 -13.71
C ILE A 36 6.98 -14.49 -13.83
N ASN A 37 8.15 -13.91 -14.08
CA ASN A 37 8.28 -12.49 -14.36
C ASN A 37 7.46 -12.11 -15.60
N GLY A 38 6.80 -10.96 -15.54
CA GLY A 38 5.96 -10.45 -16.62
C GLY A 38 5.51 -9.03 -16.33
N ASP A 39 4.53 -8.57 -17.09
CA ASP A 39 3.96 -7.22 -16.99
C ASP A 39 2.43 -7.22 -16.88
N ASP A 40 1.84 -8.40 -16.71
CA ASP A 40 0.37 -8.56 -16.71
C ASP A 40 -0.26 -8.04 -15.41
N VAL A 41 0.23 -8.48 -14.25
CA VAL A 41 -0.36 -8.16 -12.94
C VAL A 41 0.72 -7.96 -11.86
N PRO A 42 0.47 -7.10 -10.85
CA PRO A 42 1.37 -6.96 -9.71
C PRO A 42 1.27 -8.18 -8.78
N TYR A 43 2.41 -8.57 -8.22
CA TYR A 43 2.46 -9.49 -7.10
C TYR A 43 2.46 -8.73 -5.78
N ILE A 44 1.49 -9.05 -4.93
CA ILE A 44 1.31 -8.43 -3.60
C ILE A 44 1.74 -9.41 -2.52
N ALA A 45 2.90 -9.12 -1.95
CA ALA A 45 3.50 -9.91 -0.89
C ALA A 45 3.01 -9.47 0.51
N ALA A 46 3.24 -10.31 1.50
CA ALA A 46 3.03 -9.98 2.91
C ALA A 46 4.16 -9.07 3.42
N ALA A 47 4.25 -7.85 2.89
CA ALA A 47 5.31 -6.88 3.14
C ALA A 47 4.77 -5.57 3.74
N LYS A 48 5.63 -4.85 4.47
CA LYS A 48 5.29 -3.57 5.13
C LYS A 48 5.55 -2.33 4.26
N THR A 49 6.27 -2.49 3.18
CA THR A 49 6.66 -1.41 2.28
C THR A 49 5.92 -1.49 0.95
N ASN A 50 5.84 -0.38 0.22
CA ASN A 50 5.26 -0.27 -1.12
C ASN A 50 3.84 -0.87 -1.26
N ASN A 51 3.00 -0.77 -0.22
CA ASN A 51 1.66 -1.41 -0.17
C ASN A 51 1.68 -2.91 -0.50
N GLY A 52 2.75 -3.60 -0.12
CA GLY A 52 2.94 -5.02 -0.42
C GLY A 52 3.42 -5.31 -1.84
N PHE A 53 3.48 -4.33 -2.75
CA PHE A 53 3.97 -4.53 -4.11
C PHE A 53 5.42 -5.00 -4.11
N ALA A 54 5.69 -6.13 -4.75
CA ALA A 54 7.01 -6.70 -4.89
C ALA A 54 7.56 -6.54 -6.32
N TYR A 55 6.83 -7.01 -7.33
CA TYR A 55 7.19 -6.93 -8.75
C TYR A 55 5.99 -7.24 -9.64
N MET A 56 6.11 -7.02 -10.95
CA MET A 56 5.12 -7.43 -11.94
C MET A 56 5.36 -8.89 -12.36
N CYS A 57 4.31 -9.65 -12.56
CA CYS A 57 4.39 -11.05 -12.95
C CYS A 57 3.40 -11.39 -14.08
N SER A 58 3.63 -12.52 -14.73
CA SER A 58 2.70 -13.07 -15.72
C SER A 58 1.58 -13.85 -15.04
N ALA A 59 0.37 -13.63 -15.54
CA ALA A 59 -0.83 -14.39 -15.14
C ALA A 59 -1.20 -15.48 -16.15
N LYS A 60 -0.45 -15.62 -17.26
CA LYS A 60 -0.84 -16.45 -18.42
C LYS A 60 -0.93 -17.95 -18.10
N GLU A 61 0.01 -18.44 -17.29
CA GLU A 61 0.05 -19.86 -16.94
C GLU A 61 -0.87 -20.21 -15.78
N HIS A 62 -1.18 -19.23 -14.92
CA HIS A 62 -1.97 -19.40 -13.71
C HIS A 62 -3.01 -18.28 -13.55
N PRO A 63 -3.97 -18.15 -14.48
CA PRO A 63 -5.02 -17.14 -14.38
C PRO A 63 -5.90 -17.34 -13.12
N GLU A 64 -5.99 -18.56 -12.60
CA GLU A 64 -6.71 -18.90 -11.38
C GLU A 64 -6.08 -18.31 -10.10
N TRP A 65 -4.84 -17.85 -10.15
CA TRP A 65 -4.17 -17.16 -9.03
C TRP A 65 -4.51 -15.69 -8.96
N VAL A 66 -5.07 -15.13 -10.01
CA VAL A 66 -5.44 -13.72 -10.05
C VAL A 66 -6.63 -13.46 -9.13
N SER A 67 -6.48 -12.47 -8.29
CA SER A 67 -7.53 -11.90 -7.45
C SER A 67 -8.00 -10.59 -8.05
N ASN A 68 -9.30 -10.31 -7.96
CA ASN A 68 -9.86 -9.06 -8.47
C ASN A 68 -9.33 -7.86 -7.68
N GLY A 69 -9.11 -6.75 -8.38
CA GLY A 69 -8.80 -5.45 -7.80
C GLY A 69 -9.99 -4.81 -7.08
N ASN A 70 -9.88 -3.52 -6.79
CA ASN A 70 -10.80 -2.76 -5.95
C ASN A 70 -11.09 -3.46 -4.61
N THR A 71 -10.03 -3.85 -3.93
CA THR A 71 -10.09 -4.66 -2.70
C THR A 71 -9.13 -4.16 -1.64
N ILE A 72 -9.37 -4.52 -0.40
CA ILE A 72 -8.42 -4.35 0.69
C ILE A 72 -7.75 -5.69 0.98
N VAL A 73 -6.43 -5.74 0.81
CA VAL A 73 -5.61 -6.90 1.12
C VAL A 73 -5.16 -6.82 2.57
N PHE A 74 -5.51 -7.83 3.35
CA PHE A 74 -5.07 -8.02 4.74
C PHE A 74 -3.77 -8.83 4.76
N VAL A 75 -2.74 -8.31 5.39
CA VAL A 75 -1.52 -9.06 5.67
C VAL A 75 -1.73 -9.87 6.93
N GLN A 76 -2.05 -11.15 6.75
CA GLN A 76 -2.41 -12.07 7.84
C GLN A 76 -1.19 -12.60 8.60
N LEU A 77 -0.13 -12.89 7.85
CA LEU A 77 1.13 -13.44 8.33
C LEU A 77 2.29 -12.72 7.64
N GLY A 78 3.33 -12.40 8.37
CA GLY A 78 4.51 -11.75 7.82
C GLY A 78 5.32 -11.11 8.93
N ASP A 79 6.64 -11.24 8.85
CA ASP A 79 7.52 -10.68 9.86
C ASP A 79 7.47 -9.14 9.83
N GLY A 80 6.96 -8.56 10.89
CA GLY A 80 6.72 -7.14 11.03
C GLY A 80 5.67 -6.53 10.09
N ALA A 81 4.93 -7.34 9.31
CA ALA A 81 3.89 -6.87 8.40
C ALA A 81 2.47 -7.34 8.78
N ALA A 82 2.34 -8.41 9.58
CA ALA A 82 1.03 -8.87 10.07
C ALA A 82 0.24 -7.72 10.70
N GLY A 83 -1.05 -7.61 10.36
CA GLY A 83 -1.93 -6.52 10.81
C GLY A 83 -1.95 -5.29 9.91
N LEU A 84 -1.18 -5.26 8.82
CA LEU A 84 -1.31 -4.24 7.79
C LEU A 84 -2.43 -4.57 6.81
N ALA A 85 -3.06 -3.52 6.29
CA ALA A 85 -4.04 -3.60 5.23
C ALA A 85 -3.64 -2.64 4.10
N HIS A 86 -3.79 -3.09 2.84
CA HIS A 86 -3.43 -2.34 1.66
C HIS A 86 -4.61 -2.30 0.68
N TYR A 87 -4.97 -1.12 0.19
CA TYR A 87 -5.93 -1.03 -0.90
C TYR A 87 -5.22 -1.31 -2.23
N ILE A 88 -5.77 -2.24 -3.02
CA ILE A 88 -5.25 -2.64 -4.32
C ILE A 88 -6.31 -2.32 -5.39
N PRO A 89 -6.04 -1.36 -6.31
CA PRO A 89 -7.03 -0.90 -7.28
C PRO A 89 -7.23 -1.84 -8.48
N MET A 90 -6.22 -2.64 -8.82
CA MET A 90 -6.19 -3.49 -10.01
C MET A 90 -6.07 -4.96 -9.64
N ASP A 91 -6.37 -5.83 -10.59
CA ASP A 91 -6.19 -7.26 -10.45
C ASP A 91 -4.73 -7.59 -10.11
N PHE A 92 -4.52 -8.60 -9.28
CA PHE A 92 -3.21 -8.93 -8.72
C PHE A 92 -3.11 -10.41 -8.35
N ILE A 93 -1.88 -10.87 -8.14
CA ILE A 93 -1.60 -12.15 -7.49
C ILE A 93 -1.14 -11.87 -6.06
N GLY A 94 -1.80 -12.46 -5.07
CA GLY A 94 -1.47 -12.30 -3.65
C GLY A 94 -0.72 -13.50 -3.10
N MET A 95 0.06 -13.30 -2.02
CA MET A 95 0.83 -14.37 -1.39
C MET A 95 -0.10 -15.35 -0.66
N ASN A 96 -0.27 -16.56 -1.22
CA ASN A 96 -1.10 -17.61 -0.65
C ASN A 96 -0.70 -17.94 0.81
N GLY A 97 -1.72 -18.14 1.64
CA GLY A 97 -1.55 -18.46 3.06
C GLY A 97 -1.04 -17.33 3.94
N LYS A 98 -0.71 -16.16 3.36
CA LYS A 98 -0.23 -14.99 4.10
C LYS A 98 -1.06 -13.73 3.90
N THR A 99 -1.88 -13.69 2.84
CA THR A 99 -2.77 -12.55 2.55
C THR A 99 -4.19 -13.02 2.27
N ALA A 100 -5.15 -12.15 2.55
CA ALA A 100 -6.55 -12.31 2.19
C ALA A 100 -7.10 -10.99 1.63
N SER A 101 -8.12 -11.05 0.81
CA SER A 101 -8.77 -9.90 0.16
C SER A 101 -10.18 -9.70 0.71
N GLY A 102 -10.52 -8.48 1.07
CA GLY A 102 -11.87 -8.07 1.46
C GLY A 102 -12.51 -7.21 0.38
N TYR A 103 -13.69 -7.61 -0.06
CA TYR A 103 -14.47 -6.96 -1.12
C TYR A 103 -15.71 -6.29 -0.55
N ASN A 104 -16.00 -5.10 -1.03
CA ASN A 104 -17.24 -4.38 -0.74
C ASN A 104 -17.59 -3.48 -1.92
N ALA A 105 -18.82 -3.58 -2.41
CA ALA A 105 -19.31 -2.82 -3.56
C ALA A 105 -19.29 -1.28 -3.36
N LYS A 106 -19.25 -0.80 -2.11
CA LYS A 106 -19.17 0.63 -1.76
C LYS A 106 -17.74 1.18 -1.80
N LEU A 107 -16.71 0.33 -1.99
CA LEU A 107 -15.32 0.78 -2.06
C LEU A 107 -15.06 1.59 -3.33
N SER A 108 -14.41 2.72 -3.14
CA SER A 108 -13.71 3.47 -4.19
C SER A 108 -12.21 3.50 -3.86
N GLU A 109 -11.37 3.90 -4.81
CA GLU A 109 -9.93 4.04 -4.56
C GLU A 109 -9.65 4.90 -3.30
N ASN A 110 -10.30 6.05 -3.19
CA ASN A 110 -10.06 6.97 -2.09
C ASN A 110 -10.60 6.46 -0.74
N SER A 111 -11.82 5.90 -0.71
CA SER A 111 -12.38 5.32 0.53
C SER A 111 -11.63 4.05 0.93
N GLY A 112 -11.19 3.23 -0.03
CA GLY A 112 -10.39 2.04 0.21
C GLY A 112 -9.04 2.35 0.85
N VAL A 113 -8.34 3.39 0.38
CA VAL A 113 -7.09 3.87 1.00
C VAL A 113 -7.33 4.35 2.43
N PHE A 114 -8.42 5.09 2.68
CA PHE A 114 -8.79 5.55 4.02
C PHE A 114 -9.01 4.37 4.97
N ILE A 115 -9.87 3.42 4.57
CA ILE A 115 -10.22 2.24 5.38
C ILE A 115 -8.99 1.37 5.62
N ALA A 116 -8.16 1.13 4.60
CA ALA A 116 -6.92 0.37 4.74
C ALA A 116 -5.98 1.01 5.78
N ARG A 117 -5.90 2.35 5.81
CA ARG A 117 -5.12 3.08 6.82
C ARG A 117 -5.69 2.91 8.22
N CYS A 118 -7.01 3.00 8.39
CA CYS A 118 -7.67 2.79 9.68
C CYS A 118 -7.47 1.35 10.19
N LEU A 119 -7.63 0.36 9.33
CA LEU A 119 -7.38 -1.05 9.67
C LEU A 119 -5.94 -1.29 10.10
N SER A 120 -4.97 -0.69 9.39
CA SER A 120 -3.54 -0.79 9.70
C SER A 120 -3.14 -0.15 11.04
N SER A 121 -3.99 0.66 11.67
CA SER A 121 -3.73 1.20 13.01
C SER A 121 -3.71 0.10 14.08
N ASN A 122 -4.35 -1.04 13.81
CA ASN A 122 -4.35 -2.21 14.68
C ASN A 122 -3.07 -3.07 14.58
N LYS A 123 -2.12 -2.71 13.72
CA LYS A 123 -0.91 -3.50 13.46
C LYS A 123 -0.15 -3.94 14.72
N ALA A 124 -0.09 -3.07 15.74
CA ALA A 124 0.64 -3.36 16.98
C ALA A 124 0.07 -4.57 17.77
N ILE A 125 -1.17 -4.96 17.51
CA ILE A 125 -1.82 -6.12 18.14
C ILE A 125 -1.30 -7.44 17.57
N PHE A 126 -0.79 -7.42 16.32
CA PHE A 126 -0.42 -8.63 15.58
C PHE A 126 1.08 -8.80 15.48
N SER A 127 1.55 -10.04 15.63
CA SER A 127 2.97 -10.39 15.63
C SER A 127 3.17 -11.85 15.23
N HIS A 128 4.43 -12.31 15.25
CA HIS A 128 4.73 -13.75 15.14
C HIS A 128 4.07 -14.50 16.31
N GLY A 129 3.26 -15.53 16.00
CA GLY A 129 2.45 -16.26 16.98
C GLY A 129 1.09 -15.63 17.29
N HIS A 130 0.84 -14.40 16.86
CA HIS A 130 -0.47 -13.74 16.98
C HIS A 130 -0.94 -13.19 15.61
N SER A 131 -1.21 -14.11 14.69
CA SER A 131 -1.58 -13.82 13.30
C SER A 131 -2.95 -13.16 13.18
N TRP A 132 -3.15 -12.39 12.10
CA TRP A 132 -4.42 -11.74 11.77
C TRP A 132 -5.27 -12.63 10.86
N THR A 133 -5.69 -13.81 11.36
CA THR A 133 -6.38 -14.84 10.57
C THR A 133 -7.70 -15.26 11.19
N GLY A 134 -8.57 -15.89 10.39
CA GLY A 134 -9.81 -16.50 10.81
C GLY A 134 -10.70 -15.56 11.63
N ARG A 135 -11.25 -16.06 12.75
CA ARG A 135 -12.15 -15.27 13.60
C ARG A 135 -11.50 -13.99 14.13
N ARG A 136 -10.18 -13.99 14.36
CA ARG A 136 -9.45 -12.80 14.82
C ARG A 136 -9.46 -11.69 13.77
N LEU A 137 -9.32 -12.04 12.49
CA LEU A 137 -9.49 -11.08 11.40
C LEU A 137 -10.92 -10.51 11.40
N LEU A 138 -11.92 -11.36 11.36
CA LEU A 138 -13.33 -10.99 11.26
C LEU A 138 -13.80 -10.10 12.41
N SER A 139 -13.38 -10.42 13.64
CA SER A 139 -13.78 -9.70 14.86
C SER A 139 -12.92 -8.45 15.15
N THR A 140 -11.87 -8.19 14.36
CA THR A 140 -11.06 -6.97 14.53
C THR A 140 -11.92 -5.73 14.27
N LYS A 141 -11.91 -4.79 15.21
CA LYS A 141 -12.62 -3.52 15.09
C LYS A 141 -11.71 -2.42 14.59
N THR A 142 -12.26 -1.54 13.78
CA THR A 142 -11.62 -0.29 13.37
C THR A 142 -12.58 0.87 13.51
N MET A 143 -12.07 2.05 13.86
CA MET A 143 -12.85 3.27 13.92
C MET A 143 -12.99 3.85 12.53
N LEU A 144 -14.22 4.17 12.10
CA LEU A 144 -14.51 4.86 10.86
C LEU A 144 -15.47 6.01 11.08
N PRO A 145 -15.40 7.08 10.26
CA PRO A 145 -16.39 8.15 10.30
C PRO A 145 -17.76 7.64 9.86
N ILE A 146 -18.80 8.10 10.52
CA ILE A 146 -20.19 7.70 10.27
C ILE A 146 -20.98 8.81 9.58
N ASN A 147 -21.99 8.41 8.80
CA ASN A 147 -23.04 9.28 8.29
C ASN A 147 -24.17 9.48 9.32
N ASP A 148 -25.21 10.19 8.95
CA ASP A 148 -26.36 10.49 9.84
C ASP A 148 -27.17 9.23 10.21
N ASP A 149 -27.02 8.13 9.44
CA ASP A 149 -27.66 6.84 9.72
C ASP A 149 -26.83 5.92 10.63
N GLY A 150 -25.63 6.37 11.05
CA GLY A 150 -24.69 5.58 11.84
C GLY A 150 -23.89 4.55 11.04
N GLU A 151 -23.96 4.58 9.71
CA GLU A 151 -23.21 3.72 8.82
C GLU A 151 -21.86 4.33 8.42
N PRO A 152 -20.85 3.53 7.95
CA PRO A 152 -19.60 4.07 7.48
C PRO A 152 -19.80 5.10 6.34
N ASP A 153 -19.29 6.31 6.53
CA ASP A 153 -19.43 7.41 5.55
C ASP A 153 -18.39 7.32 4.45
N TYR A 154 -18.64 6.46 3.46
CA TYR A 154 -17.74 6.24 2.31
C TYR A 154 -17.54 7.52 1.48
N ASP A 155 -18.55 8.38 1.37
CA ASP A 155 -18.47 9.65 0.65
C ASP A 155 -17.51 10.62 1.34
N TYR A 156 -17.64 10.78 2.65
CA TYR A 156 -16.71 11.58 3.44
C TYR A 156 -15.27 11.05 3.33
N MET A 157 -15.06 9.74 3.53
CA MET A 157 -13.74 9.11 3.44
C MET A 157 -13.10 9.35 2.07
N SER A 158 -13.90 9.24 1.02
CA SER A 158 -13.44 9.47 -0.35
C SER A 158 -13.03 10.93 -0.57
N LYS A 159 -13.87 11.89 -0.23
CA LYS A 159 -13.61 13.33 -0.36
C LYS A 159 -12.42 13.78 0.49
N TYR A 160 -12.31 13.26 1.71
CA TYR A 160 -11.20 13.57 2.62
C TYR A 160 -9.85 13.09 2.03
N THR A 161 -9.81 11.85 1.54
CA THR A 161 -8.60 11.27 0.94
C THR A 161 -8.21 12.03 -0.32
N GLN A 162 -9.16 12.34 -1.19
CA GLN A 162 -8.93 13.14 -2.39
C GLN A 162 -8.30 14.50 -2.04
N LYS A 163 -8.90 15.23 -1.09
CA LYS A 163 -8.37 16.52 -0.64
C LYS A 163 -6.95 16.41 -0.07
N LYS A 164 -6.64 15.33 0.65
CA LYS A 164 -5.29 15.07 1.16
C LYS A 164 -4.29 14.79 0.03
N ARG A 165 -4.68 13.99 -0.97
CA ARG A 165 -3.86 13.72 -2.17
C ARG A 165 -3.55 15.00 -2.93
N GLU A 166 -4.56 15.82 -3.20
CA GLU A 166 -4.40 17.13 -3.87
C GLU A 166 -3.43 18.04 -3.10
N SER A 167 -3.61 18.15 -1.78
CA SER A 167 -2.73 18.96 -0.93
C SER A 167 -1.27 18.45 -0.94
N LEU A 168 -1.07 17.13 -0.92
CA LEU A 168 0.27 16.54 -1.00
C LEU A 168 0.91 16.76 -2.37
N LEU A 169 0.12 16.65 -3.45
CA LEU A 169 0.59 16.88 -4.81
C LEU A 169 1.06 18.31 -5.00
N ILE A 170 0.28 19.31 -4.50
CA ILE A 170 0.66 20.73 -4.55
C ILE A 170 1.99 20.95 -3.82
N LYS A 171 2.13 20.40 -2.59
CA LYS A 171 3.38 20.52 -1.81
C LYS A 171 4.57 19.87 -2.53
N TYR A 172 4.34 18.71 -3.16
CA TYR A 172 5.39 18.05 -3.94
C TYR A 172 5.78 18.86 -5.18
N GLN A 173 4.82 19.43 -5.89
CA GLN A 173 5.09 20.31 -7.04
C GLN A 173 5.90 21.56 -6.63
N GLU A 174 5.56 22.18 -5.51
CA GLU A 174 6.32 23.31 -4.96
C GLU A 174 7.74 22.91 -4.58
N TYR A 175 7.90 21.75 -3.92
CA TYR A 175 9.22 21.20 -3.58
C TYR A 175 10.04 20.90 -4.83
N ALA A 176 9.47 20.22 -5.81
CA ALA A 176 10.13 19.86 -7.06
C ALA A 176 10.56 21.13 -7.82
N ARG A 177 9.68 22.15 -7.90
CA ARG A 177 10.00 23.43 -8.54
C ARG A 177 11.19 24.12 -7.89
N LYS A 178 11.23 24.20 -6.56
CA LYS A 178 12.38 24.76 -5.83
C LYS A 178 13.66 24.00 -6.15
N ARG A 179 13.62 22.67 -6.14
CA ARG A 179 14.79 21.84 -6.45
C ARG A 179 15.29 22.04 -7.89
N VAL A 180 14.39 22.20 -8.86
CA VAL A 180 14.76 22.46 -10.26
C VAL A 180 15.41 23.82 -10.40
N VAL A 181 14.88 24.86 -9.73
CA VAL A 181 15.48 26.21 -9.71
C VAL A 181 16.87 26.17 -9.07
N ASP A 182 17.00 25.56 -7.89
CA ASP A 182 18.29 25.42 -7.19
C ASP A 182 19.34 24.69 -8.05
N LEU A 183 18.92 23.71 -8.86
CA LEU A 183 19.81 23.01 -9.80
C LEU A 183 20.08 23.81 -11.05
N GLY A 184 19.14 24.62 -11.52
CA GLY A 184 19.26 25.45 -12.74
C GLY A 184 20.12 26.70 -12.56
N GLU A 185 20.13 27.30 -11.35
CA GLU A 185 20.95 28.47 -11.07
C GLU A 185 22.45 28.16 -10.88
N ASN A 186 22.81 26.89 -10.70
CA ASN A 186 24.18 26.51 -10.35
C ASN A 186 24.97 25.71 -11.37
N SER A 187 24.43 25.38 -12.54
CA SER A 187 25.28 24.78 -13.58
C SER A 187 24.56 24.64 -14.93
N GLU A 188 25.20 25.06 -15.99
CA GLU A 188 25.10 24.36 -17.27
C GLU A 188 25.54 22.91 -16.99
N ILE A 189 24.57 22.01 -16.75
CA ILE A 189 24.89 20.58 -16.63
C ILE A 189 25.40 20.14 -18.01
N PRO A 190 26.71 19.88 -18.17
CA PRO A 190 27.23 19.46 -19.46
C PRO A 190 26.51 18.18 -19.88
N LYS A 191 26.17 18.07 -21.16
CA LYS A 191 25.63 16.84 -21.71
C LYS A 191 26.58 15.69 -21.43
N MET A 192 26.06 14.47 -21.31
CA MET A 192 26.86 13.29 -20.97
C MET A 192 28.01 13.06 -21.94
N ASP A 193 27.82 13.39 -23.22
CA ASP A 193 28.82 13.33 -24.28
C ASP A 193 29.92 14.41 -24.20
N GLN A 194 29.70 15.45 -23.40
CA GLN A 194 30.65 16.53 -23.15
C GLN A 194 31.50 16.32 -21.87
N LYS A 195 31.29 15.22 -21.17
CA LYS A 195 32.05 14.85 -19.97
C LYS A 195 33.16 13.89 -20.31
N ASN A 196 34.35 14.13 -19.77
CA ASN A 196 35.39 13.11 -19.75
C ASN A 196 35.03 12.02 -18.77
N TRP A 197 34.96 10.80 -19.25
CA TRP A 197 34.68 9.62 -18.46
C TRP A 197 35.99 8.88 -18.16
N ASP A 198 36.12 8.44 -16.91
CA ASP A 198 37.20 7.59 -16.46
C ASP A 198 36.65 6.42 -15.64
N ALA A 199 37.41 5.33 -15.61
CA ALA A 199 37.06 4.15 -14.87
C ALA A 199 37.67 4.25 -13.44
N PHE A 200 36.81 4.10 -12.44
CA PHE A 200 37.23 4.08 -11.04
C PHE A 200 36.94 2.72 -10.42
N LEU A 201 37.81 2.28 -9.53
CA LEU A 201 37.51 1.13 -8.70
C LEU A 201 36.42 1.52 -7.68
N ILE A 202 35.54 0.58 -7.38
CA ILE A 202 34.46 0.82 -6.39
C ILE A 202 35.04 1.22 -5.03
N SER A 203 36.20 0.67 -4.67
CA SER A 203 36.94 1.02 -3.45
C SER A 203 37.41 2.48 -3.40
N ASP A 204 37.60 3.12 -4.55
CA ASP A 204 38.07 4.51 -4.63
C ASP A 204 36.91 5.51 -4.44
N ILE A 205 35.68 5.06 -4.70
CA ILE A 205 34.46 5.87 -4.58
C ILE A 205 33.78 5.66 -3.22
N PHE A 206 33.86 4.44 -2.67
CA PHE A 206 33.18 4.08 -1.43
C PHE A 206 34.15 3.45 -0.44
N ASN A 207 34.10 3.88 0.81
CA ASN A 207 34.72 3.15 1.92
C ASN A 207 33.95 1.87 2.21
N ILE A 208 34.34 0.75 1.61
CA ILE A 208 33.70 -0.54 1.80
C ILE A 208 34.31 -1.19 3.02
N CYS A 209 33.61 -1.15 4.15
CA CYS A 209 33.93 -1.96 5.32
C CYS A 209 33.25 -3.33 5.18
N PHE A 210 34.01 -4.38 4.92
CA PHE A 210 33.51 -5.74 5.07
C PHE A 210 33.44 -6.10 6.55
N ILE A 211 32.25 -6.15 7.12
CA ILE A 211 32.04 -6.72 8.45
C ILE A 211 31.92 -8.23 8.25
N PHE A 212 33.05 -8.94 8.40
CA PHE A 212 33.00 -10.40 8.55
C PHE A 212 32.44 -10.70 9.95
N GLY A 213 31.16 -11.10 10.02
CA GLY A 213 30.61 -11.72 11.22
C GLY A 213 31.34 -13.04 11.49
N LYS A 214 31.83 -13.18 12.70
CA LYS A 214 32.32 -14.46 13.25
C LYS A 214 31.13 -15.33 13.63
#